data_ce5b1c53a90726274511e0ae373d8b26
#
_entry.id   ce5b1c53a90726274511e0ae373d8b26
#
_cell.length_a   1.000
_cell.length_b   1.000
_cell.length_c   1.000
_cell.angle_alpha   90.00
_cell.angle_beta   90.00
_cell.angle_gamma   90.00
#
_symmetry.space_group_name_H-M   'P 1'
#
loop_
_entity.id
_entity.type
_entity.pdbx_description
1 polymer ?
#
loop_
_entity_poly.entity_id
_entity_poly.type
_entity_poly.pdbx_seq_one_letter_code
_entity_poly.pdbx_strand_id
1 'polypeptide(L)'
;MATEPVPVTVAPGEVVELELPPRPEVVSVARLVVGAVAAVDPLFDEERGADLRLAVSEACTNAIQAQEAERLGADAAAPIVLRCSVGDGIIRLTVQDHGGGFDPTGLEAHPAVTDPARLEHEGGLGIPLIRLLADELEFQRTPGGTTVVMTFGHRMPTDSGVA
;
A
#
# COMPACT_ATOMS: atom_id res chain seq x y z
N MET A 1 25.47 24.73 10.20
CA MET A 1 24.51 25.11 9.14
C MET A 1 23.48 24.03 9.03
N ALA A 2 22.25 24.32 9.43
CA ALA A 2 21.14 23.40 9.21
C ALA A 2 20.80 23.47 7.72
N THR A 3 20.96 22.34 7.02
CA THR A 3 20.50 22.21 5.64
C THR A 3 18.96 22.18 5.70
N GLU A 4 18.31 23.23 5.21
CA GLU A 4 16.87 23.21 5.04
C GLU A 4 16.51 22.00 4.15
N PRO A 5 15.47 21.23 4.51
CA PRO A 5 15.02 20.13 3.66
C PRO A 5 14.57 20.71 2.33
N VAL A 6 15.18 20.25 1.25
CA VAL A 6 14.72 20.58 -0.11
C VAL A 6 13.29 20.03 -0.25
N PRO A 7 12.31 20.87 -0.56
CA PRO A 7 10.96 20.37 -0.76
C PRO A 7 10.96 19.40 -1.94
N VAL A 8 10.53 18.17 -1.70
CA VAL A 8 10.31 17.19 -2.76
C VAL A 8 9.05 17.63 -3.51
N THR A 9 9.25 18.23 -4.67
CA THR A 9 8.13 18.57 -5.55
C THR A 9 7.95 17.42 -6.53
N VAL A 10 6.84 16.71 -6.40
CA VAL A 10 6.43 15.68 -7.37
C VAL A 10 5.46 16.35 -8.35
N ALA A 11 5.84 16.43 -9.62
CA ALA A 11 4.98 17.00 -10.65
C ALA A 11 3.87 15.99 -11.04
N PRO A 12 2.71 16.46 -11.52
CA PRO A 12 1.66 15.57 -12.03
C PRO A 12 2.21 14.61 -13.08
N GLY A 13 2.00 13.31 -12.88
CA GLY A 13 2.50 12.26 -13.75
C GLY A 13 3.90 11.75 -13.40
N GLU A 14 4.59 12.34 -12.44
CA GLU A 14 5.84 11.80 -11.93
C GLU A 14 5.62 10.56 -11.07
N VAL A 15 6.56 9.64 -11.13
CA VAL A 15 6.56 8.40 -10.34
C VAL A 15 7.72 8.43 -9.37
N VAL A 16 7.39 8.26 -8.08
CA VAL A 16 8.39 7.98 -7.05
C VAL A 16 8.51 6.47 -6.93
N GLU A 17 9.71 5.94 -7.14
CA GLU A 17 10.01 4.53 -6.99
C GLU A 17 11.01 4.31 -5.86
N LEU A 18 10.73 3.33 -5.02
CA LEU A 18 11.60 2.91 -3.92
C LEU A 18 11.82 1.41 -3.97
N GLU A 19 13.07 1.01 -3.89
CA GLU A 19 13.46 -0.37 -3.60
C GLU A 19 13.70 -0.52 -2.10
N LEU A 20 12.92 -1.37 -1.46
CA LEU A 20 12.94 -1.57 -0.02
C LEU A 20 13.39 -3.00 0.31
N PRO A 21 14.37 -3.19 1.20
CA PRO A 21 14.71 -4.53 1.66
C PRO A 21 13.48 -5.15 2.37
N PRO A 22 13.21 -6.46 2.21
CA PRO A 22 12.02 -7.09 2.77
C PRO A 22 12.16 -7.31 4.29
N ARG A 23 12.08 -6.23 5.04
CA ARG A 23 12.18 -6.19 6.51
C ARG A 23 11.04 -5.37 7.09
N PRO A 24 10.50 -5.73 8.27
CA PRO A 24 9.39 -5.00 8.89
C PRO A 24 9.66 -3.50 9.10
N GLU A 25 10.90 -3.11 9.34
CA GLU A 25 11.27 -1.71 9.62
C GLU A 25 11.03 -0.78 8.43
N VAL A 26 11.07 -1.29 7.20
CA VAL A 26 10.88 -0.46 6.00
C VAL A 26 9.43 -0.03 5.78
N VAL A 27 8.47 -0.66 6.44
CA VAL A 27 7.06 -0.25 6.39
C VAL A 27 6.91 1.20 6.86
N SER A 28 7.69 1.62 7.85
CA SER A 28 7.71 3.01 8.32
C SER A 28 8.20 3.98 7.24
N VAL A 29 9.20 3.58 6.45
CA VAL A 29 9.72 4.39 5.33
C VAL A 29 8.66 4.52 4.23
N ALA A 30 8.02 3.42 3.87
CA ALA A 30 6.93 3.43 2.88
C ALA A 30 5.80 4.39 3.29
N ARG A 31 5.39 4.36 4.56
CA ARG A 31 4.37 5.26 5.11
C ARG A 31 4.77 6.73 5.03
N LEU A 32 6.02 7.05 5.36
CA LEU A 32 6.52 8.42 5.29
C LEU A 32 6.50 8.96 3.86
N VAL A 33 6.99 8.17 2.91
CA VAL A 33 7.05 8.58 1.50
C VAL A 33 5.65 8.76 0.93
N VAL A 34 4.75 7.79 1.13
CA VAL A 34 3.38 7.89 0.64
C VAL A 34 2.63 9.06 1.29
N GLY A 35 2.84 9.32 2.57
CA GLY A 35 2.28 10.49 3.25
C GLY A 35 2.79 11.81 2.68
N ALA A 36 4.10 11.89 2.36
CA ALA A 36 4.68 13.09 1.74
C ALA A 36 4.15 13.30 0.32
N VAL A 37 4.02 12.22 -0.47
CA VAL A 37 3.45 12.29 -1.81
C VAL A 37 1.99 12.73 -1.79
N ALA A 38 1.18 12.21 -0.87
CA ALA A 38 -0.22 12.63 -0.70
C ALA A 38 -0.34 14.11 -0.32
N ALA A 39 0.58 14.62 0.50
CA ALA A 39 0.56 16.02 0.93
C ALA A 39 0.92 17.03 -0.18
N VAL A 40 1.48 16.56 -1.31
CA VAL A 40 1.78 17.43 -2.47
C VAL A 40 0.50 17.85 -3.19
N ASP A 41 -0.51 17.00 -3.21
CA ASP A 41 -1.79 17.31 -3.86
C ASP A 41 -2.80 17.82 -2.82
N PRO A 42 -3.20 19.11 -2.87
CA PRO A 42 -4.13 19.70 -1.90
C PRO A 42 -5.55 19.10 -1.95
N LEU A 43 -5.86 18.30 -2.96
CA LEU A 43 -7.12 17.56 -3.04
C LEU A 43 -7.17 16.35 -2.08
N PHE A 44 -6.01 15.90 -1.58
CA PHE A 44 -5.93 14.84 -0.61
C PHE A 44 -5.86 15.42 0.80
N ASP A 45 -6.95 15.28 1.55
CA ASP A 45 -7.00 15.68 2.95
C ASP A 45 -6.21 14.72 3.86
N GLU A 46 -6.13 15.06 5.15
CA GLU A 46 -5.39 14.26 6.13
C GLU A 46 -6.01 12.87 6.31
N GLU A 47 -7.33 12.75 6.26
CA GLU A 47 -8.04 11.48 6.35
C GLU A 47 -7.66 10.55 5.18
N ARG A 48 -7.67 11.09 3.97
CA ARG A 48 -7.29 10.34 2.78
C ARG A 48 -5.81 9.96 2.79
N GLY A 49 -4.95 10.85 3.29
CA GLY A 49 -3.54 10.55 3.54
C GLY A 49 -3.36 9.43 4.57
N ALA A 50 -4.19 9.34 5.60
CA ALA A 50 -4.19 8.23 6.56
C ALA A 50 -4.61 6.91 5.91
N ASP A 51 -5.63 6.91 5.05
CA ASP A 51 -6.04 5.73 4.27
C ASP A 51 -4.89 5.18 3.42
N LEU A 52 -4.18 6.07 2.72
CA LEU A 52 -3.01 5.72 1.91
C LEU A 52 -1.89 5.09 2.74
N ARG A 53 -1.56 5.70 3.89
CA ARG A 53 -0.52 5.18 4.79
C ARG A 53 -0.88 3.81 5.36
N LEU A 54 -2.15 3.59 5.69
CA LEU A 54 -2.59 2.30 6.20
C LEU A 54 -2.57 1.25 5.10
N ALA A 55 -3.11 1.55 3.92
CA ALA A 55 -3.12 0.63 2.79
C ALA A 55 -1.71 0.20 2.35
N VAL A 56 -0.75 1.14 2.26
CA VAL A 56 0.63 0.81 1.92
C VAL A 56 1.30 -0.02 3.00
N SER A 57 0.97 0.21 4.27
CA SER A 57 1.51 -0.59 5.37
C SER A 57 1.08 -2.05 5.25
N GLU A 58 -0.18 -2.31 4.98
CA GLU A 58 -0.71 -3.66 4.79
C GLU A 58 -0.14 -4.33 3.54
N ALA A 59 -0.07 -3.60 2.42
CA ALA A 59 0.51 -4.14 1.18
C ALA A 59 2.00 -4.49 1.33
N CYS A 60 2.80 -3.65 1.98
CA CYS A 60 4.20 -3.94 2.24
C CYS A 60 4.38 -5.10 3.22
N THR A 61 3.57 -5.18 4.27
CA THR A 61 3.59 -6.30 5.22
C THR A 61 3.29 -7.62 4.52
N ASN A 62 2.27 -7.65 3.67
CA ASN A 62 1.93 -8.84 2.88
C ASN A 62 3.07 -9.24 1.93
N ALA A 63 3.70 -8.26 1.28
CA ALA A 63 4.84 -8.49 0.39
C ALA A 63 6.05 -9.08 1.15
N ILE A 64 6.36 -8.57 2.34
CA ILE A 64 7.41 -9.08 3.20
C ILE A 64 7.12 -10.53 3.59
N GLN A 65 5.91 -10.82 4.05
CA GLN A 65 5.50 -12.16 4.45
C GLN A 65 5.56 -13.16 3.28
N ALA A 66 5.13 -12.75 2.08
CA ALA A 66 5.20 -13.57 0.89
C ALA A 66 6.64 -13.96 0.53
N GLN A 67 7.58 -13.02 0.67
CA GLN A 67 9.00 -13.29 0.42
C GLN A 67 9.66 -14.11 1.54
N GLU A 68 9.25 -13.92 2.79
CA GLU A 68 9.73 -14.75 3.92
C GLU A 68 9.31 -16.21 3.79
N ALA A 69 8.09 -16.46 3.34
CA ALA A 69 7.58 -17.83 3.14
C ALA A 69 8.39 -18.61 2.09
N GLU A 70 8.98 -17.93 1.11
CA GLU A 70 9.80 -18.54 0.04
C GLU A 70 11.29 -18.60 0.35
N ARG A 71 11.72 -18.07 1.48
CA ARG A 71 13.14 -17.88 1.84
C ARG A 71 13.90 -19.15 2.23
N LEU A 72 13.47 -20.31 1.84
CA LEU A 72 14.21 -21.55 2.06
C LEU A 72 15.51 -21.58 1.21
N GLY A 73 16.51 -20.79 1.61
CA GLY A 73 17.89 -20.92 1.15
C GLY A 73 18.45 -19.84 0.22
N ALA A 74 17.84 -18.69 0.08
CA ALA A 74 18.40 -17.60 -0.73
C ALA A 74 19.20 -16.61 0.13
N ASP A 75 20.49 -16.41 -0.20
CA ASP A 75 21.40 -15.50 0.51
C ASP A 75 21.08 -14.01 0.33
N ALA A 76 20.23 -13.66 -0.62
CA ALA A 76 19.78 -12.28 -0.84
C ALA A 76 18.30 -12.27 -1.25
N ALA A 77 17.46 -11.75 -0.38
CA ALA A 77 16.07 -11.49 -0.74
C ALA A 77 16.00 -10.30 -1.71
N ALA A 78 15.26 -10.46 -2.82
CA ALA A 78 14.99 -9.37 -3.75
C ALA A 78 14.25 -8.22 -3.02
N PRO A 79 14.49 -6.96 -3.39
CA PRO A 79 13.80 -5.84 -2.78
C PRO A 79 12.30 -5.86 -3.13
N ILE A 80 11.49 -5.31 -2.23
CA ILE A 80 10.12 -4.93 -2.52
C ILE A 80 10.16 -3.59 -3.26
N VAL A 81 9.43 -3.47 -4.34
CA VAL A 81 9.38 -2.22 -5.12
C VAL A 81 8.06 -1.51 -4.84
N LEU A 82 8.16 -0.33 -4.25
CA LEU A 82 7.04 0.59 -4.07
C LEU A 82 7.10 1.68 -5.13
N ARG A 83 6.02 1.85 -5.89
CA ARG A 83 5.83 2.96 -6.81
C ARG A 83 4.63 3.80 -6.40
N CYS A 84 4.78 5.09 -6.48
CA CYS A 84 3.71 6.04 -6.19
C CYS A 84 3.66 7.08 -7.30
N SER A 85 2.51 7.22 -7.95
CA SER A 85 2.26 8.24 -8.95
C SER A 85 1.10 9.14 -8.54
N VAL A 86 1.22 10.43 -8.83
CA VAL A 86 0.20 11.45 -8.54
C VAL A 86 -0.17 12.15 -9.84
N GLY A 87 -1.45 12.33 -10.09
CA GLY A 87 -1.93 13.11 -11.23
C GLY A 87 -3.44 13.11 -11.30
N ASP A 88 -3.99 14.22 -11.75
CA ASP A 88 -5.43 14.40 -12.01
C ASP A 88 -6.33 14.07 -10.80
N GLY A 89 -5.89 14.38 -9.58
CA GLY A 89 -6.62 14.06 -8.36
C GLY A 89 -6.65 12.57 -8.01
N ILE A 90 -5.73 11.79 -8.58
CA ILE A 90 -5.59 10.36 -8.35
C ILE A 90 -4.17 10.06 -7.86
N ILE A 91 -4.07 9.25 -6.83
CA ILE A 91 -2.81 8.63 -6.40
C ILE A 91 -2.89 7.14 -6.68
N ARG A 92 -1.92 6.61 -7.40
CA ARG A 92 -1.78 5.18 -7.63
C ARG A 92 -0.55 4.67 -6.90
N LEU A 93 -0.76 3.69 -6.04
CA LEU A 93 0.28 2.97 -5.31
C LEU A 93 0.44 1.58 -5.88
N THR A 94 1.67 1.16 -6.11
CA THR A 94 1.99 -0.19 -6.58
C THR A 94 3.04 -0.79 -5.66
N VAL A 95 2.76 -1.95 -5.10
CA VAL A 95 3.70 -2.73 -4.28
C VAL A 95 3.95 -4.06 -4.98
N GLN A 96 5.20 -4.29 -5.34
CA GLN A 96 5.65 -5.50 -6.03
C GLN A 96 6.56 -6.33 -5.12
N ASP A 97 6.22 -7.59 -4.94
CA ASP A 97 7.08 -8.59 -4.29
C ASP A 97 7.63 -9.59 -5.30
N HIS A 98 8.62 -10.36 -4.84
CA HIS A 98 9.25 -11.44 -5.60
C HIS A 98 9.08 -12.80 -4.90
N GLY A 99 8.01 -12.93 -4.08
CA GLY A 99 7.62 -14.18 -3.45
C GLY A 99 6.89 -15.13 -4.38
N GLY A 100 6.42 -16.27 -3.87
CA GLY A 100 5.70 -17.30 -4.63
C GLY A 100 4.31 -16.90 -5.13
N GLY A 101 3.96 -15.68 -4.91
CA GLY A 101 2.67 -15.11 -5.27
C GLY A 101 1.58 -15.42 -4.24
N PHE A 102 0.66 -14.53 -4.20
CA PHE A 102 -0.55 -14.60 -3.40
C PHE A 102 -1.72 -14.91 -4.34
N ASP A 103 -2.58 -15.86 -3.97
CA ASP A 103 -3.80 -16.15 -4.73
C ASP A 103 -4.98 -15.43 -4.07
N PRO A 104 -5.46 -14.30 -4.62
CA PRO A 104 -6.60 -13.58 -4.05
C PRO A 104 -7.90 -14.36 -4.20
N THR A 105 -7.98 -15.36 -5.08
CA THR A 105 -9.17 -16.21 -5.28
C THR A 105 -9.27 -17.33 -4.26
N GLY A 106 -8.15 -17.71 -3.62
CA GLY A 106 -8.07 -18.71 -2.56
C GLY A 106 -8.33 -18.19 -1.16
N LEU A 107 -8.62 -16.88 -1.02
CA LEU A 107 -9.07 -16.33 0.25
C LEU A 107 -10.46 -16.84 0.55
N GLU A 108 -10.55 -17.73 1.54
CA GLU A 108 -11.84 -18.05 2.15
C GLU A 108 -12.55 -16.78 2.58
N ALA A 109 -13.88 -16.74 2.40
CA ALA A 109 -14.68 -15.62 2.85
C ALA A 109 -14.40 -15.40 4.34
N HIS A 110 -13.79 -14.25 4.65
CA HIS A 110 -13.48 -13.92 6.05
C HIS A 110 -14.78 -13.83 6.85
N PRO A 111 -14.80 -14.38 8.08
CA PRO A 111 -15.91 -14.17 9.00
C PRO A 111 -16.25 -12.70 9.16
N ALA A 112 -17.52 -12.38 9.35
CA ALA A 112 -17.95 -11.01 9.62
C ALA A 112 -17.12 -10.35 10.74
N VAL A 113 -16.99 -9.03 10.71
CA VAL A 113 -16.18 -8.23 11.66
C VAL A 113 -16.52 -8.55 13.14
N THR A 114 -17.71 -9.06 13.38
CA THR A 114 -18.26 -9.40 14.71
C THR A 114 -18.02 -10.86 15.13
N ASP A 115 -17.39 -11.69 14.28
CA ASP A 115 -17.21 -13.10 14.59
C ASP A 115 -15.95 -13.31 15.44
N PRO A 116 -16.05 -13.96 16.63
CA PRO A 116 -14.89 -14.30 17.48
C PRO A 116 -13.83 -15.16 16.77
N ALA A 117 -14.22 -15.99 15.78
CA ALA A 117 -13.28 -16.78 14.98
C ALA A 117 -12.27 -15.93 14.21
N ARG A 118 -12.53 -14.63 14.08
CA ARG A 118 -11.62 -13.67 13.44
C ARG A 118 -10.33 -13.45 14.21
N LEU A 119 -10.36 -13.61 15.53
CA LEU A 119 -9.18 -13.47 16.40
C LEU A 119 -8.17 -14.60 16.21
N GLU A 120 -8.59 -15.73 15.66
CA GLU A 120 -7.73 -16.89 15.39
C GLU A 120 -7.02 -16.80 14.02
N HIS A 121 -7.39 -15.86 13.17
CA HIS A 121 -6.78 -15.65 11.83
C HIS A 121 -5.81 -14.46 11.87
N GLU A 122 -4.71 -14.62 12.55
CA GLU A 122 -3.58 -13.66 12.57
C GLU A 122 -2.89 -13.60 11.19
N GLY A 123 -3.46 -12.99 10.19
CA GLY A 123 -2.77 -12.80 8.93
C GLY A 123 -3.64 -12.55 7.70
N GLY A 124 -4.95 -12.54 7.84
CA GLY A 124 -5.87 -12.38 6.72
C GLY A 124 -6.57 -11.05 6.59
N LEU A 125 -6.25 -10.04 7.42
CA LEU A 125 -6.98 -8.78 7.48
C LEU A 125 -6.48 -7.71 6.51
N GLY A 126 -5.26 -7.82 6.03
CA GLY A 126 -4.63 -6.79 5.20
C GLY A 126 -5.38 -6.51 3.90
N ILE A 127 -5.74 -7.55 3.15
CA ILE A 127 -6.44 -7.39 1.86
C ILE A 127 -7.85 -6.83 2.02
N PRO A 128 -8.70 -7.36 2.92
CA PRO A 128 -10.00 -6.76 3.20
C PRO A 128 -9.92 -5.30 3.62
N LEU A 129 -8.92 -4.94 4.41
CA LEU A 129 -8.69 -3.56 4.82
C LEU A 129 -8.30 -2.67 3.64
N ILE A 130 -7.38 -3.10 2.79
CA ILE A 130 -7.01 -2.36 1.57
C ILE A 130 -8.25 -2.14 0.69
N ARG A 131 -9.11 -3.14 0.53
CA ARG A 131 -10.36 -3.03 -0.25
C ARG A 131 -11.34 -1.97 0.31
N LEU A 132 -11.33 -1.75 1.62
CA LEU A 132 -12.14 -0.70 2.24
C LEU A 132 -11.57 0.70 2.03
N LEU A 133 -10.24 0.80 1.92
CA LEU A 133 -9.53 2.08 1.88
C LEU A 133 -9.32 2.60 0.46
N ALA A 134 -8.95 1.72 -0.48
CA ALA A 134 -8.72 2.05 -1.87
C ALA A 134 -10.04 2.10 -2.67
N ASP A 135 -10.09 2.96 -3.68
CA ASP A 135 -11.24 3.02 -4.60
C ASP A 135 -11.18 1.85 -5.60
N GLU A 136 -9.96 1.48 -6.02
CA GLU A 136 -9.73 0.32 -6.88
C GLU A 136 -8.54 -0.48 -6.35
N LEU A 137 -8.64 -1.80 -6.47
CA LEU A 137 -7.61 -2.76 -6.07
C LEU A 137 -7.46 -3.83 -7.13
N GLU A 138 -6.26 -3.96 -7.68
CA GLU A 138 -5.91 -5.00 -8.64
C GLU A 138 -4.72 -5.82 -8.14
N PHE A 139 -4.72 -7.10 -8.49
CA PHE A 139 -3.59 -8.01 -8.29
C PHE A 139 -3.09 -8.50 -9.63
N GLN A 140 -1.81 -8.31 -9.89
CA GLN A 140 -1.12 -8.79 -11.07
C GLN A 140 -0.12 -9.86 -10.65
N ARG A 141 -0.35 -11.10 -11.06
CA ARG A 141 0.56 -12.22 -10.80
C ARG A 141 1.51 -12.39 -11.96
N THR A 142 2.77 -12.53 -11.62
CA THR A 142 3.84 -12.88 -12.55
C THR A 142 4.54 -14.15 -12.05
N PRO A 143 5.27 -14.89 -12.91
CA PRO A 143 6.07 -16.04 -12.45
C PRO A 143 7.09 -15.67 -11.36
N GLY A 144 7.47 -14.40 -11.26
CA GLY A 144 8.45 -13.89 -10.31
C GLY A 144 7.87 -13.19 -9.08
N GLY A 145 6.55 -13.17 -8.89
CA GLY A 145 5.95 -12.52 -7.72
C GLY A 145 4.56 -11.94 -7.96
N THR A 146 4.13 -11.08 -7.06
CA THR A 146 2.83 -10.41 -7.12
C THR A 146 3.00 -8.89 -7.10
N THR A 147 2.19 -8.21 -7.87
CA THR A 147 2.06 -6.76 -7.83
C THR A 147 0.65 -6.40 -7.38
N VAL A 148 0.57 -5.61 -6.32
CA VAL A 148 -0.68 -5.04 -5.81
C VAL A 148 -0.76 -3.60 -6.31
N VAL A 149 -1.83 -3.27 -7.01
CA VAL A 149 -2.09 -1.91 -7.52
C VAL A 149 -3.30 -1.34 -6.78
N MET A 150 -3.12 -0.21 -6.13
CA MET A 150 -4.14 0.48 -5.35
C MET A 150 -4.35 1.87 -5.92
N THR A 151 -5.58 2.24 -6.19
CA THR A 151 -5.94 3.58 -6.72
C THR A 151 -6.77 4.33 -5.71
N PHE A 152 -6.41 5.58 -5.47
CA PHE A 152 -7.08 6.48 -4.54
C PHE A 152 -7.43 7.78 -5.27
N GLY A 153 -8.71 8.09 -5.40
CA GLY A 153 -9.18 9.40 -5.78
C GLY A 153 -9.35 10.32 -4.56
N HIS A 154 -9.43 11.61 -4.79
CA HIS A 154 -9.84 12.54 -3.74
C HIS A 154 -11.29 12.27 -3.36
N ARG A 155 -11.63 12.37 -2.07
CA ARG A 155 -13.02 12.33 -1.64
C ARG A 155 -13.65 13.69 -1.88
N MET A 156 -14.72 13.72 -2.67
CA MET A 156 -15.55 14.91 -2.72
C MET A 156 -16.10 15.18 -1.31
N PRO A 157 -16.13 16.42 -0.83
CA PRO A 157 -16.84 16.74 0.40
C PRO A 157 -18.25 16.18 0.25
N THR A 158 -18.63 15.29 1.16
CA THR A 158 -20.03 14.90 1.26
C THR A 158 -20.79 16.18 1.57
N ASP A 159 -21.58 16.62 0.63
CA ASP A 159 -22.54 17.70 0.85
C ASP A 159 -23.40 17.22 2.03
N SER A 160 -23.06 17.70 3.22
CA SER A 160 -23.89 17.51 4.40
C SER A 160 -25.11 18.37 4.13
N GLY A 161 -26.05 17.80 3.37
CA GLY A 161 -27.34 18.40 3.16
C GLY A 161 -27.96 18.73 4.51
N VAL A 162 -27.73 19.96 4.94
CA VAL A 162 -28.49 20.55 6.01
C VAL A 162 -29.90 20.75 5.44
N ALA A 163 -30.74 19.82 5.77
CA ALA A 163 -32.17 20.05 5.63
C ALA A 163 -32.63 21.00 6.75
#